data_f144574b782855952fd26e3a1f975e6f
#
_entry.id   f144574b782855952fd26e3a1f975e6f
#
_cell.length_a   1.000
_cell.length_b   1.000
_cell.length_c   1.000
_cell.angle_alpha   90.00
_cell.angle_beta   90.00
_cell.angle_gamma   90.00
#
_symmetry.space_group_name_H-M   'P 1'
#
loop_
_entity.id
_entity.type
_entity.pdbx_description
1 polymer ?
#
loop_
_entity_poly.entity_id
_entity_poly.type
_entity_poly.pdbx_seq_one_letter_code
_entity_poly.pdbx_strand_id
1 'polypeptide(L)'
;IVDDFSKFLVHMLMHKIKFLWCFHKIHHSAEVLTPMTVFRTHPIEGVIFVLRNAISQGAVIGIFFFISSGELSLVTVLGANLFSFIFHLLGSNLRHSHISISYGKIVEKILISPAQHQIHHSVEKKHHDKNFGVTFAIWDYFFNTLVYSQSNQKIKYGLSDEENFSRNNIFKIYLFPIIECFTLILNSIFKSFKCIYGYLLNLKPHKLNKNNKVLQNENS
;
A
#
# COMPACT_ATOMS: atom_id res chain seq x y z
N ILE A 1 18.61 -4.27 -0.90
CA ILE A 1 18.03 -3.29 -1.83
C ILE A 1 16.71 -3.83 -2.37
N VAL A 2 16.68 -4.98 -3.05
CA VAL A 2 15.46 -5.57 -3.65
C VAL A 2 14.38 -5.81 -2.60
N ASP A 3 14.72 -6.37 -1.46
CA ASP A 3 13.80 -6.60 -0.35
C ASP A 3 13.20 -5.29 0.18
N ASP A 4 14.00 -4.27 0.39
CA ASP A 4 13.54 -2.97 0.88
C ASP A 4 12.67 -2.24 -0.16
N PHE A 5 13.06 -2.27 -1.45
CA PHE A 5 12.22 -1.73 -2.52
C PHE A 5 10.87 -2.44 -2.60
N SER A 6 10.85 -3.77 -2.48
CA SER A 6 9.59 -4.51 -2.50
C SER A 6 8.70 -4.21 -1.27
N LYS A 7 9.30 -3.94 -0.10
CA LYS A 7 8.58 -3.44 1.08
C LYS A 7 7.94 -2.08 0.80
N PHE A 8 8.74 -1.14 0.30
CA PHE A 8 8.26 0.18 -0.11
C PHE A 8 7.08 0.08 -1.07
N LEU A 9 7.21 -0.73 -2.14
CA LEU A 9 6.19 -0.88 -3.16
C LEU A 9 4.88 -1.44 -2.59
N VAL A 10 4.96 -2.53 -1.81
CA VAL A 10 3.77 -3.14 -1.19
C VAL A 10 3.14 -2.17 -0.20
N HIS A 11 3.94 -1.47 0.61
CA HIS A 11 3.44 -0.48 1.57
C HIS A 11 2.72 0.67 0.85
N MET A 12 3.29 1.20 -0.22
CA MET A 12 2.63 2.21 -1.06
C MET A 12 1.31 1.68 -1.65
N LEU A 13 1.28 0.43 -2.15
CA LEU A 13 0.06 -0.18 -2.66
C LEU A 13 -1.00 -0.37 -1.58
N MET A 14 -0.60 -0.68 -0.34
CA MET A 14 -1.50 -0.76 0.82
C MET A 14 -2.25 0.56 1.06
N HIS A 15 -1.63 1.69 0.79
CA HIS A 15 -2.26 3.01 0.88
C HIS A 15 -3.07 3.39 -0.36
N LYS A 16 -2.57 3.07 -1.55
CA LYS A 16 -3.17 3.52 -2.83
C LYS A 16 -4.38 2.69 -3.26
N ILE A 17 -4.42 1.43 -2.89
CA ILE A 17 -5.47 0.51 -3.31
C ILE A 17 -6.48 0.34 -2.17
N LYS A 18 -7.70 0.82 -2.37
CA LYS A 18 -8.76 0.87 -1.34
C LYS A 18 -9.00 -0.45 -0.62
N PHE A 19 -9.02 -1.59 -1.34
CA PHE A 19 -9.24 -2.88 -0.71
C PHE A 19 -8.04 -3.35 0.13
N LEU A 20 -6.81 -2.93 -0.19
CA LEU A 20 -5.63 -3.18 0.64
C LEU A 20 -5.61 -2.26 1.86
N TRP A 21 -6.02 -1.00 1.67
CA TRP A 21 -6.16 -0.05 2.77
C TRP A 21 -7.11 -0.54 3.86
N CYS A 22 -8.19 -1.26 3.52
CA CYS A 22 -9.08 -1.84 4.52
C CYS A 22 -8.34 -2.65 5.59
N PHE A 23 -7.26 -3.34 5.23
CA PHE A 23 -6.44 -4.12 6.15
C PHE A 23 -5.34 -3.28 6.82
N HIS A 24 -4.70 -2.39 6.06
CA HIS A 24 -3.57 -1.60 6.52
C HIS A 24 -3.97 -0.46 7.48
N LYS A 25 -5.18 0.08 7.36
CA LYS A 25 -5.68 1.11 8.28
C LYS A 25 -5.73 0.67 9.75
N ILE A 26 -5.73 -0.63 10.04
CA ILE A 26 -5.56 -1.15 11.40
C ILE A 26 -4.23 -0.67 11.99
N HIS A 27 -3.16 -0.75 11.20
CA HIS A 27 -1.84 -0.27 11.56
C HIS A 27 -1.85 1.24 11.86
N HIS A 28 -2.51 2.01 11.00
CA HIS A 28 -2.66 3.45 11.16
C HIS A 28 -3.66 3.89 12.23
N SER A 29 -4.49 2.97 12.76
CA SER A 29 -5.48 3.30 13.78
C SER A 29 -4.89 3.53 15.19
N ALA A 30 -3.57 3.38 15.37
CA ALA A 30 -2.89 3.66 16.63
C ALA A 30 -2.84 5.17 16.90
N GLU A 31 -3.40 5.61 18.02
CA GLU A 31 -3.37 7.02 18.47
C GLU A 31 -2.08 7.39 19.19
N VAL A 32 -1.33 6.38 19.62
CA VAL A 32 0.00 6.50 20.22
C VAL A 32 0.91 5.49 19.55
N LEU A 33 2.05 5.97 19.06
CA LEU A 33 3.06 5.07 18.50
C LEU A 33 3.95 4.51 19.60
N THR A 34 4.04 3.21 19.65
CA THR A 34 4.94 2.44 20.54
C THR A 34 5.64 1.38 19.71
N PRO A 35 6.76 0.81 20.19
CA PRO A 35 7.39 -0.32 19.50
C PRO A 35 6.44 -1.49 19.18
N MET A 36 5.38 -1.66 20.00
CA MET A 36 4.35 -2.66 19.79
C MET A 36 3.41 -2.35 18.62
N THR A 37 3.39 -1.09 18.14
CA THR A 37 2.53 -0.70 17.01
C THR A 37 2.90 -1.47 15.72
N VAL A 38 4.13 -1.94 15.60
CA VAL A 38 4.54 -2.78 14.45
C VAL A 38 3.73 -4.08 14.35
N PHE A 39 3.23 -4.60 15.47
CA PHE A 39 2.41 -5.83 15.51
C PHE A 39 0.91 -5.56 15.36
N ARG A 40 0.51 -4.28 15.29
CA ARG A 40 -0.88 -3.90 15.06
C ARG A 40 -1.19 -4.00 13.56
N THR A 41 -1.32 -5.22 13.06
CA THR A 41 -1.55 -5.52 11.64
C THR A 41 -2.70 -6.52 11.48
N HIS A 42 -3.37 -6.50 10.34
CA HIS A 42 -4.35 -7.53 9.99
C HIS A 42 -3.64 -8.81 9.54
N PRO A 43 -4.12 -10.03 9.89
CA PRO A 43 -3.51 -11.28 9.42
C PRO A 43 -3.34 -11.37 7.89
N ILE A 44 -4.29 -10.85 7.12
CA ILE A 44 -4.20 -10.81 5.65
C ILE A 44 -3.01 -9.95 5.20
N GLU A 45 -2.79 -8.79 5.84
CA GLU A 45 -1.61 -7.96 5.59
C GLU A 45 -0.33 -8.74 5.91
N GLY A 46 -0.30 -9.45 7.05
CA GLY A 46 0.81 -10.32 7.42
C GLY A 46 1.12 -11.36 6.34
N VAL A 47 0.11 -12.04 5.80
CA VAL A 47 0.26 -13.00 4.70
C VAL A 47 0.85 -12.33 3.46
N ILE A 48 0.37 -11.15 3.08
CA ILE A 48 0.89 -10.39 1.91
C ILE A 48 2.39 -10.09 2.10
N PHE A 49 2.80 -9.63 3.30
CA PHE A 49 4.21 -9.34 3.57
C PHE A 49 5.07 -10.60 3.61
N VAL A 50 4.57 -11.72 4.10
CA VAL A 50 5.28 -13.02 4.06
C VAL A 50 5.49 -13.49 2.62
N LEU A 51 4.44 -13.46 1.80
CA LEU A 51 4.52 -13.84 0.37
C LEU A 51 5.49 -12.91 -0.39
N ARG A 52 5.38 -11.60 -0.19
CA ARG A 52 6.32 -10.62 -0.74
C ARG A 52 7.77 -10.98 -0.37
N ASN A 53 8.00 -11.28 0.92
CA ASN A 53 9.33 -11.63 1.42
C ASN A 53 9.86 -12.89 0.75
N ALA A 54 9.06 -13.94 0.68
CA ALA A 54 9.43 -15.21 0.03
C ALA A 54 9.77 -15.00 -1.45
N ILE A 55 8.96 -14.21 -2.18
CA ILE A 55 9.19 -13.91 -3.60
C ILE A 55 10.47 -13.09 -3.78
N SER A 56 10.65 -12.01 -3.02
CA SER A 56 11.81 -11.12 -3.19
C SER A 56 13.12 -11.81 -2.83
N GLN A 57 13.16 -12.54 -1.71
CA GLN A 57 14.35 -13.28 -1.29
C GLN A 57 14.61 -14.47 -2.21
N GLY A 58 13.59 -15.24 -2.58
CA GLY A 58 13.73 -16.37 -3.50
C GLY A 58 14.25 -15.93 -4.87
N ALA A 59 13.77 -14.81 -5.40
CA ALA A 59 14.27 -14.26 -6.65
C ALA A 59 15.75 -13.86 -6.56
N VAL A 60 16.14 -13.15 -5.49
CA VAL A 60 17.54 -12.75 -5.29
C VAL A 60 18.45 -13.98 -5.12
N ILE A 61 18.07 -14.93 -4.27
CA ILE A 61 18.84 -16.17 -4.05
C ILE A 61 18.96 -16.95 -5.37
N GLY A 62 17.85 -17.09 -6.12
CA GLY A 62 17.83 -17.78 -7.40
C GLY A 62 18.76 -17.14 -8.44
N ILE A 63 18.76 -15.81 -8.53
CA ILE A 63 19.66 -15.07 -9.43
C ILE A 63 21.13 -15.30 -9.02
N PHE A 64 21.46 -15.15 -7.74
CA PHE A 64 22.82 -15.37 -7.26
C PHE A 64 23.28 -16.82 -7.44
N PHE A 65 22.40 -17.80 -7.17
CA PHE A 65 22.67 -19.20 -7.41
C PHE A 65 22.97 -19.49 -8.88
N PHE A 66 22.19 -18.89 -9.78
CA PHE A 66 22.43 -19.02 -11.22
C PHE A 66 23.77 -18.40 -11.66
N ILE A 67 24.08 -17.19 -11.17
CA ILE A 67 25.34 -16.48 -11.52
C ILE A 67 26.56 -17.21 -10.95
N SER A 68 26.43 -17.79 -9.75
CA SER A 68 27.53 -18.55 -9.10
C SER A 68 27.66 -20.01 -9.58
N SER A 69 27.03 -20.39 -10.68
CA SER A 69 27.03 -21.75 -11.22
C SER A 69 26.58 -22.81 -10.20
N GLY A 70 25.74 -22.46 -9.27
CA GLY A 70 25.21 -23.35 -8.24
C GLY A 70 26.06 -23.44 -6.96
N GLU A 71 27.10 -22.63 -6.83
CA GLU A 71 28.01 -22.66 -5.67
C GLU A 71 27.65 -21.69 -4.54
N LEU A 72 26.35 -21.36 -4.36
CA LEU A 72 25.93 -20.51 -3.29
C LEU A 72 25.90 -21.27 -1.94
N SER A 73 26.74 -20.85 -0.99
CA SER A 73 26.78 -21.52 0.31
C SER A 73 25.57 -21.10 1.18
N LEU A 74 25.05 -22.07 1.97
CA LEU A 74 24.01 -21.80 2.96
C LEU A 74 24.47 -20.76 4.00
N VAL A 75 25.77 -20.75 4.35
CA VAL A 75 26.33 -19.75 5.28
C VAL A 75 26.23 -18.34 4.73
N THR A 76 26.45 -18.14 3.43
CA THR A 76 26.27 -16.82 2.77
C THR A 76 24.83 -16.34 2.85
N VAL A 77 23.85 -17.21 2.57
CA VAL A 77 22.42 -16.90 2.66
C VAL A 77 22.01 -16.58 4.09
N LEU A 78 22.43 -17.38 5.07
CA LEU A 78 22.13 -17.15 6.49
C LEU A 78 22.81 -15.89 7.01
N GLY A 79 24.04 -15.59 6.59
CA GLY A 79 24.75 -14.36 6.97
C GLY A 79 24.08 -13.10 6.46
N ALA A 80 23.61 -13.09 5.22
CA ALA A 80 22.85 -11.98 4.67
C ALA A 80 21.52 -11.77 5.41
N ASN A 81 20.82 -12.84 5.77
CA ASN A 81 19.59 -12.78 6.56
C ASN A 81 19.83 -12.30 8.00
N LEU A 82 20.93 -12.73 8.63
CA LEU A 82 21.31 -12.27 9.97
C LEU A 82 21.59 -10.78 10.00
N PHE A 83 22.29 -10.23 9.00
CA PHE A 83 22.56 -8.81 8.89
C PHE A 83 21.25 -7.99 8.76
N SER A 84 20.34 -8.44 7.90
CA SER A 84 19.01 -7.84 7.77
C SER A 84 18.22 -7.91 9.07
N PHE A 85 18.26 -9.03 9.77
CA PHE A 85 17.60 -9.23 11.06
C PHE A 85 18.13 -8.25 12.12
N ILE A 86 19.44 -8.15 12.28
CA ILE A 86 20.07 -7.23 13.25
C ILE A 86 19.69 -5.79 12.93
N PHE A 87 19.73 -5.39 11.65
CA PHE A 87 19.32 -4.05 11.22
C PHE A 87 17.87 -3.75 11.60
N HIS A 88 16.96 -4.68 11.35
CA HIS A 88 15.57 -4.52 11.72
C HIS A 88 15.32 -4.52 13.23
N LEU A 89 16.06 -5.32 13.98
CA LEU A 89 15.98 -5.36 15.44
C LEU A 89 16.36 -4.02 16.07
N LEU A 90 17.44 -3.40 15.57
CA LEU A 90 17.95 -2.14 16.11
C LEU A 90 17.20 -0.90 15.59
N GLY A 91 16.73 -0.91 14.35
CA GLY A 91 16.17 0.25 13.67
C GLY A 91 14.64 0.28 13.58
N SER A 92 13.99 -0.86 13.32
CA SER A 92 12.55 -0.90 13.05
C SER A 92 11.68 -0.45 14.23
N ASN A 93 12.09 -0.81 15.44
CA ASN A 93 11.29 -0.50 16.64
C ASN A 93 11.27 0.99 16.97
N LEU A 94 12.31 1.74 16.61
CA LEU A 94 12.39 3.19 16.85
C LEU A 94 11.42 3.97 15.95
N ARG A 95 11.09 3.49 14.77
CA ARG A 95 10.16 4.16 13.84
C ARG A 95 8.75 4.29 14.41
N HIS A 96 8.30 3.26 15.14
CA HIS A 96 7.01 3.25 15.83
C HIS A 96 7.14 3.64 17.30
N SER A 97 8.13 4.45 17.67
CA SER A 97 8.26 4.97 19.04
C SER A 97 7.67 6.38 19.16
N HIS A 98 7.45 6.82 20.40
CA HIS A 98 7.09 8.20 20.71
C HIS A 98 8.29 9.16 20.60
N ILE A 99 9.50 8.61 20.38
CA ILE A 99 10.75 9.40 20.30
C ILE A 99 10.88 9.88 18.86
N SER A 100 10.81 11.21 18.66
CA SER A 100 10.96 11.81 17.36
C SER A 100 12.44 12.11 17.10
N ILE A 101 13.08 11.24 16.32
CA ILE A 101 14.48 11.39 15.91
C ILE A 101 14.52 11.76 14.45
N SER A 102 15.01 12.97 14.15
CA SER A 102 15.32 13.42 12.79
C SER A 102 16.78 13.15 12.48
N TYR A 103 17.05 12.72 11.26
CA TYR A 103 18.42 12.54 10.77
C TYR A 103 18.92 13.76 9.98
N GLY A 104 18.09 14.81 9.86
CA GLY A 104 18.37 15.99 9.04
C GLY A 104 18.20 15.75 7.55
N LYS A 105 17.96 16.81 6.78
CA LYS A 105 17.52 16.75 5.37
C LYS A 105 18.42 15.94 4.45
N ILE A 106 19.75 15.91 4.70
CA ILE A 106 20.69 15.19 3.83
C ILE A 106 20.51 13.68 4.01
N VAL A 107 20.52 13.20 5.26
CA VAL A 107 20.39 11.76 5.56
C VAL A 107 18.95 11.29 5.30
N GLU A 108 17.94 12.09 5.61
CA GLU A 108 16.54 11.80 5.37
C GLU A 108 16.15 11.69 3.89
N LYS A 109 17.01 12.09 2.98
CA LYS A 109 16.87 11.83 1.54
C LYS A 109 17.21 10.39 1.18
N ILE A 110 18.05 9.73 2.00
CA ILE A 110 18.59 8.38 1.73
C ILE A 110 17.95 7.36 2.66
N LEU A 111 17.91 7.65 3.96
CA LEU A 111 17.43 6.76 5.02
C LEU A 111 16.19 7.36 5.67
N ILE A 112 15.18 6.53 5.88
CA ILE A 112 13.96 6.95 6.59
C ILE A 112 14.26 7.13 8.08
N SER A 113 13.98 8.32 8.61
CA SER A 113 14.13 8.60 10.04
C SER A 113 12.86 8.20 10.81
N PRO A 114 12.95 7.97 12.13
CA PRO A 114 11.77 7.79 12.98
C PRO A 114 10.77 8.95 12.83
N ALA A 115 11.24 10.19 12.78
CA ALA A 115 10.40 11.36 12.59
C ALA A 115 9.66 11.37 11.24
N GLN A 116 10.30 10.92 10.15
CA GLN A 116 9.63 10.78 8.85
C GLN A 116 8.55 9.69 8.88
N HIS A 117 8.80 8.58 9.56
CA HIS A 117 7.80 7.53 9.70
C HIS A 117 6.63 7.97 10.60
N GLN A 118 6.88 8.79 11.61
CA GLN A 118 5.84 9.43 12.41
C GLN A 118 4.95 10.36 11.56
N ILE A 119 5.52 11.10 10.60
CA ILE A 119 4.76 11.89 9.62
C ILE A 119 3.85 11.00 8.79
N HIS A 120 4.33 9.83 8.37
CA HIS A 120 3.56 8.84 7.63
C HIS A 120 2.30 8.38 8.40
N HIS A 121 2.37 8.24 9.72
CA HIS A 121 1.24 7.90 10.60
C HIS A 121 0.33 9.08 10.97
N SER A 122 0.58 10.28 10.44
CA SER A 122 -0.18 11.48 10.76
C SER A 122 -1.59 11.45 10.17
N VAL A 123 -2.58 11.95 10.94
CA VAL A 123 -3.96 12.16 10.46
C VAL A 123 -4.10 13.37 9.53
N GLU A 124 -3.08 14.21 9.39
CA GLU A 124 -3.14 15.43 8.60
C GLU A 124 -3.15 15.11 7.11
N LYS A 125 -4.13 15.61 6.36
CA LYS A 125 -4.29 15.35 4.91
C LYS A 125 -3.02 15.64 4.08
N LYS A 126 -2.21 16.64 4.46
CA LYS A 126 -0.95 16.96 3.78
C LYS A 126 0.12 15.88 3.90
N HIS A 127 -0.01 15.01 4.90
CA HIS A 127 0.92 13.90 5.19
C HIS A 127 0.43 12.56 4.62
N HIS A 128 -0.81 12.51 4.12
CA HIS A 128 -1.34 11.30 3.52
C HIS A 128 -0.50 10.92 2.30
N ASP A 129 -0.28 9.64 2.12
CA ASP A 129 0.50 9.09 1.00
C ASP A 129 1.94 9.59 0.92
N LYS A 130 2.58 9.79 2.07
CA LYS A 130 3.97 10.23 2.21
C LYS A 130 4.81 9.25 3.01
N ASN A 131 6.12 9.21 2.72
CA ASN A 131 7.13 8.49 3.49
C ASN A 131 6.83 6.99 3.66
N PHE A 132 6.62 6.28 2.55
CA PHE A 132 6.37 4.83 2.53
C PHE A 132 7.62 3.99 2.80
N GLY A 133 8.80 4.59 2.74
CA GLY A 133 10.08 3.92 2.95
C GLY A 133 10.16 3.16 4.27
N VAL A 134 10.82 2.00 4.24
CA VAL A 134 11.04 1.16 5.42
C VAL A 134 12.44 1.37 5.98
N THR A 135 13.44 1.27 5.13
CA THR A 135 14.84 1.55 5.44
C THR A 135 15.34 2.74 4.64
N PHE A 136 15.14 2.68 3.31
CA PHE A 136 15.59 3.72 2.42
C PHE A 136 14.46 4.69 2.07
N ALA A 137 14.70 5.99 2.31
CA ALA A 137 13.83 7.09 1.88
C ALA A 137 14.05 7.45 0.40
N ILE A 138 15.08 6.90 -0.22
CA ILE A 138 15.42 7.15 -1.63
C ILE A 138 14.28 6.74 -2.57
N TRP A 139 13.50 5.73 -2.21
CA TRP A 139 12.31 5.34 -2.96
C TRP A 139 11.25 6.42 -2.92
N ASP A 140 10.99 6.99 -1.74
CA ASP A 140 10.07 8.13 -1.59
C ASP A 140 10.52 9.33 -2.42
N TYR A 141 11.83 9.56 -2.50
CA TYR A 141 12.38 10.61 -3.35
C TYR A 141 12.05 10.36 -4.84
N PHE A 142 12.27 9.16 -5.35
CA PHE A 142 11.99 8.83 -6.75
C PHE A 142 10.49 8.82 -7.08
N PHE A 143 9.64 8.45 -6.12
CA PHE A 143 8.19 8.39 -6.30
C PHE A 143 7.47 9.70 -5.89
N ASN A 144 8.20 10.77 -5.53
CA ASN A 144 7.66 12.07 -5.09
C ASN A 144 6.74 11.97 -3.86
N THR A 145 7.04 11.04 -2.98
CA THR A 145 6.32 10.84 -1.72
C THR A 145 7.12 11.27 -0.49
N LEU A 146 8.36 11.74 -0.69
CA LEU A 146 9.26 12.17 0.39
C LEU A 146 8.78 13.47 1.04
N VAL A 147 8.68 13.44 2.36
CA VAL A 147 8.50 14.62 3.22
C VAL A 147 9.57 14.58 4.32
N TYR A 148 10.28 15.70 4.49
CA TYR A 148 11.29 15.83 5.53
C TYR A 148 10.64 16.12 6.89
N SER A 149 11.27 15.61 7.94
CA SER A 149 10.87 15.95 9.30
C SER A 149 11.18 17.41 9.65
N GLN A 150 10.39 17.96 10.57
CA GLN A 150 10.60 19.32 11.09
C GLN A 150 10.83 19.23 12.60
N SER A 151 11.72 20.06 13.10
CA SER A 151 11.99 20.14 14.55
C SER A 151 10.73 20.54 15.30
N ASN A 152 10.44 19.86 16.42
CA ASN A 152 9.32 20.14 17.31
C ASN A 152 7.92 20.01 16.66
N GLN A 153 7.78 19.25 15.59
CA GLN A 153 6.49 19.01 14.99
C GLN A 153 5.61 18.16 15.91
N LYS A 154 4.49 18.71 16.37
CA LYS A 154 3.47 17.95 17.08
C LYS A 154 2.62 17.23 16.04
N ILE A 155 2.61 15.90 16.08
CA ILE A 155 1.87 15.05 15.13
C ILE A 155 0.73 14.38 15.91
N LYS A 156 -0.48 14.46 15.36
CA LYS A 156 -1.63 13.68 15.81
C LYS A 156 -1.70 12.39 15.00
N TYR A 157 -1.78 11.25 15.68
CA TYR A 157 -1.84 9.93 15.08
C TYR A 157 -3.26 9.36 15.13
N GLY A 158 -3.49 8.30 14.38
CA GLY A 158 -4.76 7.59 14.30
C GLY A 158 -5.40 7.73 12.91
N LEU A 159 -6.66 7.34 12.81
CA LEU A 159 -7.47 7.53 11.61
C LEU A 159 -8.25 8.85 11.70
N SER A 160 -8.59 9.44 10.54
CA SER A 160 -9.49 10.59 10.50
C SER A 160 -10.89 10.21 11.03
N ASP A 161 -11.64 11.20 11.52
CA ASP A 161 -12.99 10.99 12.05
C ASP A 161 -13.98 10.51 10.97
N GLU A 162 -13.64 10.68 9.70
CA GLU A 162 -14.42 10.20 8.54
C GLU A 162 -14.31 8.66 8.40
N GLU A 163 -13.30 8.03 9.02
CA GLU A 163 -13.12 6.58 8.97
C GLU A 163 -13.83 5.90 10.15
N ASN A 164 -14.96 5.27 9.85
CA ASN A 164 -15.79 4.56 10.83
C ASN A 164 -15.07 3.27 11.29
N PHE A 165 -14.13 3.39 12.23
CA PHE A 165 -13.32 2.28 12.73
C PHE A 165 -13.56 2.05 14.22
N SER A 166 -14.11 0.86 14.57
CA SER A 166 -14.34 0.49 15.96
C SER A 166 -13.04 0.08 16.64
N ARG A 167 -12.56 0.90 17.57
CA ARG A 167 -11.27 0.69 18.30
C ARG A 167 -11.40 -0.21 19.53
N ASN A 168 -12.62 -0.42 20.01
CA ASN A 168 -12.87 -1.02 21.34
C ASN A 168 -13.27 -2.49 21.32
N ASN A 169 -13.39 -3.10 20.13
CA ASN A 169 -13.82 -4.48 20.01
C ASN A 169 -12.88 -5.23 19.05
N ILE A 170 -12.14 -6.19 19.59
CA ILE A 170 -11.14 -6.95 18.84
C ILE A 170 -11.76 -7.70 17.64
N PHE A 171 -12.96 -8.26 17.79
CA PHE A 171 -13.66 -8.92 16.69
C PHE A 171 -14.01 -7.94 15.58
N LYS A 172 -14.46 -6.73 15.92
CA LYS A 172 -14.75 -5.69 14.93
C LYS A 172 -13.48 -5.21 14.23
N ILE A 173 -12.38 -5.10 14.94
CA ILE A 173 -11.08 -4.69 14.37
C ILE A 173 -10.65 -5.63 13.25
N TYR A 174 -10.82 -6.94 13.41
CA TYR A 174 -10.39 -7.93 12.43
C TYR A 174 -11.46 -8.33 11.41
N LEU A 175 -12.75 -8.34 11.80
CA LEU A 175 -13.83 -8.74 10.90
C LEU A 175 -14.30 -7.59 9.99
N PHE A 176 -14.35 -6.37 10.49
CA PHE A 176 -14.86 -5.23 9.75
C PHE A 176 -14.07 -4.94 8.46
N PRO A 177 -12.73 -4.97 8.43
CA PRO A 177 -11.96 -4.82 7.20
C PRO A 177 -12.29 -5.85 6.12
N ILE A 178 -12.59 -7.08 6.50
CA ILE A 178 -13.00 -8.14 5.57
C ILE A 178 -14.34 -7.80 4.94
N ILE A 179 -15.32 -7.41 5.75
CA ILE A 179 -16.67 -7.03 5.28
C ILE A 179 -16.56 -5.79 4.38
N GLU A 180 -15.80 -4.79 4.78
CA GLU A 180 -15.58 -3.57 3.99
C GLU A 180 -14.93 -3.88 2.65
N CYS A 181 -13.86 -4.68 2.64
CA CYS A 181 -13.19 -5.13 1.43
C CYS A 181 -14.16 -5.85 0.48
N PHE A 182 -14.95 -6.79 1.02
CA PHE A 182 -15.96 -7.51 0.24
C PHE A 182 -17.02 -6.58 -0.35
N THR A 183 -17.49 -5.62 0.44
CA THR A 183 -18.45 -4.60 -0.01
C THR A 183 -17.88 -3.74 -1.14
N LEU A 184 -16.62 -3.32 -1.04
CA LEU A 184 -15.93 -2.55 -2.09
C LEU A 184 -15.83 -3.35 -3.39
N ILE A 185 -15.51 -4.65 -3.31
CA ILE A 185 -15.41 -5.53 -4.47
C ILE A 185 -16.79 -5.68 -5.13
N LEU A 186 -17.84 -5.98 -4.36
CA LEU A 186 -19.20 -6.11 -4.86
C LEU A 186 -19.65 -4.82 -5.55
N ASN A 187 -19.46 -3.67 -4.92
CA ASN A 187 -19.83 -2.37 -5.48
C ASN A 187 -19.10 -2.08 -6.79
N SER A 188 -17.82 -2.47 -6.89
CA SER A 188 -17.04 -2.32 -8.11
C SER A 188 -17.59 -3.21 -9.24
N ILE A 189 -17.93 -4.45 -8.92
CA ILE A 189 -18.53 -5.41 -9.86
C ILE A 189 -19.88 -4.88 -10.36
N PHE A 190 -20.78 -4.45 -9.46
CA PHE A 190 -22.08 -3.89 -9.83
C PHE A 190 -21.96 -2.65 -10.70
N LYS A 191 -21.00 -1.76 -10.39
CA LYS A 191 -20.73 -0.57 -11.20
C LYS A 191 -20.29 -0.94 -12.61
N SER A 192 -19.42 -1.97 -12.75
CA SER A 192 -18.97 -2.46 -14.04
C SER A 192 -20.10 -3.07 -14.85
N PHE A 193 -20.97 -3.90 -14.23
CA PHE A 193 -22.16 -4.43 -14.86
C PHE A 193 -23.12 -3.34 -15.35
N LYS A 194 -23.37 -2.32 -14.52
CA LYS A 194 -24.23 -1.18 -14.88
C LYS A 194 -23.67 -0.42 -16.08
N CYS A 195 -22.36 -0.23 -16.13
CA CYS A 195 -21.67 0.42 -17.24
C CYS A 195 -21.81 -0.39 -18.54
N ILE A 196 -21.55 -1.71 -18.50
CA ILE A 196 -21.69 -2.62 -19.65
C ILE A 196 -23.14 -2.67 -20.13
N TYR A 197 -24.10 -2.80 -19.22
CA TYR A 197 -25.52 -2.80 -19.55
C TYR A 197 -25.98 -1.49 -20.21
N GLY A 198 -25.53 -0.37 -19.67
CA GLY A 198 -25.79 0.97 -20.28
C GLY A 198 -25.21 1.08 -21.70
N TYR A 199 -23.99 0.57 -21.90
CA TYR A 199 -23.36 0.53 -23.22
C TYR A 199 -24.16 -0.34 -24.20
N LEU A 200 -24.59 -1.53 -23.79
CA LEU A 200 -25.40 -2.45 -24.61
C LEU A 200 -26.77 -1.85 -24.98
N LEU A 201 -27.41 -1.12 -24.07
CA LEU A 201 -28.66 -0.42 -24.36
C LEU A 201 -28.52 0.70 -25.40
N ASN A 202 -27.37 1.38 -25.42
CA ASN A 202 -27.05 2.42 -26.40
C ASN A 202 -26.65 1.85 -27.78
N LEU A 203 -26.37 0.55 -27.88
CA LEU A 203 -26.12 -0.16 -29.13
C LEU A 203 -27.42 -0.55 -29.86
N LYS A 204 -28.59 0.02 -29.53
CA LYS A 204 -29.84 -0.24 -30.30
C LYS A 204 -29.60 0.03 -31.78
N PRO A 205 -29.99 -0.93 -32.65
CA PRO A 205 -29.75 -0.80 -34.07
C PRO A 205 -30.41 0.47 -34.61
N HIS A 206 -29.65 1.21 -35.38
CA HIS A 206 -30.12 2.34 -36.17
C HIS A 206 -31.39 1.87 -36.93
N LYS A 207 -32.56 2.42 -36.60
CA LYS A 207 -33.78 2.15 -37.35
C LYS A 207 -33.52 2.41 -38.82
N LEU A 208 -33.51 1.38 -39.64
CA LEU A 208 -33.56 1.49 -41.08
C LEU A 208 -34.77 2.37 -41.42
N ASN A 209 -34.48 3.56 -41.90
CA ASN A 209 -35.50 4.49 -42.34
C ASN A 209 -36.14 3.92 -43.65
N LYS A 210 -37.25 3.21 -43.49
CA LYS A 210 -38.10 2.78 -44.61
C LYS A 210 -38.86 3.98 -45.17
N ASN A 211 -38.18 4.87 -45.84
CA ASN A 211 -38.80 5.92 -46.69
C ASN A 211 -38.29 5.78 -48.14
N ASN A 212 -38.54 4.62 -48.76
CA ASN A 212 -38.66 4.54 -50.22
C ASN A 212 -40.15 4.67 -50.56
N LYS A 213 -40.64 5.90 -50.63
CA LYS A 213 -41.86 6.19 -51.37
C LYS A 213 -41.55 6.06 -52.85
N VAL A 214 -42.11 5.05 -53.41
CA VAL A 214 -42.32 4.77 -54.82
C VAL A 214 -42.77 6.05 -55.54
N LEU A 215 -41.99 6.58 -56.47
CA LEU A 215 -42.45 7.44 -57.54
C LEU A 215 -42.98 6.51 -58.60
N GLN A 216 -44.31 6.32 -58.65
CA GLN A 216 -44.99 5.85 -59.83
C GLN A 216 -45.55 7.04 -60.62
N ASN A 217 -45.07 7.15 -61.80
CA ASN A 217 -45.67 7.58 -63.06
C ASN A 217 -47.01 8.36 -63.04
N GLU A 218 -46.98 9.46 -63.69
CA GLU A 218 -48.07 9.81 -64.63
C GLU A 218 -47.48 10.46 -65.85
N ASN A 219 -47.49 9.66 -66.96
CA ASN A 219 -47.52 10.16 -68.30
C ASN A 219 -48.97 10.17 -68.77
N SER A 220 -49.43 11.27 -69.20
CA SER A 220 -50.38 11.46 -70.33
C SER A 220 -50.44 12.92 -70.69
#